data_6760a97e9bb17384b37bb483b3eebcec
#
_entry.id   6760a97e9bb17384b37bb483b3eebcec
#
_cell.length_a   1.000
_cell.length_b   1.000
_cell.length_c   1.000
_cell.angle_alpha   90.00
_cell.angle_beta   90.00
_cell.angle_gamma   90.00
#
_symmetry.space_group_name_H-M   'P 1'
#
loop_
_entity.id
_entity.type
_entity.pdbx_description
1 polymer ?
#
loop_
_entity_poly.entity_id
_entity_poly.type
_entity_poly.pdbx_seq_one_letter_code
_entity_poly.pdbx_strand_id
1 'polypeptide(L)'
;MTISEARSRRAGRPGGRRLRRGLAALAGAAAVALALVHAPPARALPPQDVPAVGVDTGRFKLPIGCTITLAGLPVFYLPTDVDVQGVAPVQLGPGQEFWLTQGSGSITFPSWLTSLAPILGITEADARVTDLTIGASDSTPAAINIAEGEPFEIKDIAIEAGKPLKVGLPLTGTFDVGPYKAPDGGKVTLAFDHAVAEIDLKSQAGFSLPIKADCKPSAGNALLTIGVGGAPGQAPAKLTGAPLNFPEPASNELVGIVNAPYTCTVGGEPLDVGIAVGAHIPLVVRKGGSFSFTEASGALVIPADTVNRLIDEGYGSASGTVTALNLEIDGGTPATQNVIPSGGVPIPRTPLVRDRQITVPLPSGGTLTAGPFTPASGAQSVSVRLGSAAANLAFGGGSGTVPAACGAPSPKVYLVDNPVT
;
A
#
# COMPACT_ATOMS: atom_id res chain seq x y z
N MET A 1 49.61 53.26 5.52
CA MET A 1 50.68 53.01 6.52
C MET A 1 50.96 51.52 6.40
N THR A 2 51.96 51.28 5.61
CA THR A 2 53.35 50.83 5.93
C THR A 2 53.36 49.34 6.34
N ILE A 3 53.78 48.44 5.38
CA ILE A 3 55.21 47.98 5.22
C ILE A 3 55.41 46.76 6.19
N SER A 4 55.93 45.59 5.86
CA SER A 4 57.10 45.17 5.05
C SER A 4 57.11 43.63 5.04
N GLU A 5 57.32 42.92 3.93
CA GLU A 5 58.59 42.32 3.49
C GLU A 5 59.30 41.43 4.54
N ALA A 6 59.83 40.28 4.25
CA ALA A 6 60.73 39.78 3.23
C ALA A 6 60.87 38.23 3.33
N ARG A 7 60.98 37.54 2.21
CA ARG A 7 62.18 36.95 1.57
C ARG A 7 63.05 36.00 2.41
N SER A 8 63.26 34.75 1.95
CA SER A 8 64.50 34.30 1.27
C SER A 8 64.53 32.77 1.12
N ARG A 9 64.54 32.24 -0.11
CA ARG A 9 65.64 31.62 -0.89
C ARG A 9 66.45 30.50 -0.18
N ARG A 10 66.57 29.32 -0.77
CA ARG A 10 67.51 28.70 -1.74
C ARG A 10 67.32 27.20 -1.73
N ALA A 11 67.10 26.50 -2.78
CA ALA A 11 68.03 26.05 -3.87
C ALA A 11 68.86 24.80 -3.47
N GLY A 12 68.72 23.74 -4.25
CA GLY A 12 69.63 22.62 -4.29
C GLY A 12 69.11 21.42 -5.11
N ARG A 13 69.47 21.40 -6.40
CA ARG A 13 69.58 20.21 -7.26
C ARG A 13 71.05 19.74 -7.22
N PRO A 14 71.51 18.58 -7.75
CA PRO A 14 70.87 17.56 -8.62
C PRO A 14 71.35 16.11 -8.37
N GLY A 15 70.85 15.16 -9.13
CA GLY A 15 71.67 14.11 -9.70
C GLY A 15 71.29 12.67 -9.43
N GLY A 16 71.06 11.92 -10.49
CA GLY A 16 71.39 10.52 -10.46
C GLY A 16 70.43 9.57 -11.18
N ARG A 17 70.63 9.41 -12.48
CA ARG A 17 70.10 8.30 -13.32
C ARG A 17 70.38 6.93 -12.72
N ARG A 18 69.41 6.00 -12.84
CA ARG A 18 69.65 4.67 -13.46
C ARG A 18 68.33 3.95 -13.75
N LEU A 19 68.18 3.59 -15.02
CA LEU A 19 67.24 2.62 -15.53
C LEU A 19 67.44 1.27 -14.82
N ARG A 20 66.34 0.61 -14.40
CA ARG A 20 66.27 -0.87 -14.51
C ARG A 20 64.83 -1.23 -14.92
N ARG A 21 64.74 -1.88 -16.06
CA ARG A 21 63.59 -2.60 -16.56
C ARG A 21 63.28 -3.74 -15.60
N GLY A 22 62.04 -3.91 -15.21
CA GLY A 22 61.54 -5.07 -14.52
C GLY A 22 60.04 -5.22 -14.85
N LEU A 23 59.76 -6.13 -15.78
CA LEU A 23 58.41 -6.63 -16.01
C LEU A 23 57.91 -7.25 -14.71
N ALA A 24 56.79 -6.75 -14.18
CA ALA A 24 56.04 -7.43 -13.18
C ALA A 24 54.54 -7.40 -13.58
N ALA A 25 54.00 -8.59 -13.62
CA ALA A 25 52.69 -8.97 -14.09
C ALA A 25 51.56 -8.14 -13.47
N LEU A 26 50.66 -7.71 -14.34
CA LEU A 26 49.34 -7.22 -13.99
C LEU A 26 48.47 -8.39 -13.46
N ALA A 27 48.38 -8.53 -12.16
CA ALA A 27 47.32 -9.28 -11.51
C ALA A 27 46.21 -8.27 -11.21
N GLY A 28 45.29 -8.13 -12.16
CA GLY A 28 44.06 -7.37 -11.97
C GLY A 28 43.13 -8.13 -11.04
N ALA A 29 43.16 -7.83 -9.74
CA ALA A 29 42.10 -8.18 -8.84
C ALA A 29 40.95 -7.22 -9.09
N ALA A 30 40.03 -7.62 -9.97
CA ALA A 30 38.70 -6.98 -10.06
C ALA A 30 37.97 -7.31 -8.75
N ALA A 31 38.06 -6.41 -7.79
CA ALA A 31 37.16 -6.39 -6.66
C ALA A 31 35.76 -6.03 -7.22
N VAL A 32 34.98 -7.03 -7.57
CA VAL A 32 33.54 -6.91 -7.73
C VAL A 32 33.01 -6.60 -6.32
N ALA A 33 32.90 -5.32 -6.02
CA ALA A 33 32.07 -4.86 -4.92
C ALA A 33 30.61 -5.29 -5.26
N LEU A 34 30.22 -6.48 -4.79
CA LEU A 34 28.81 -6.80 -4.60
C LEU A 34 28.29 -5.74 -3.61
N ALA A 35 27.71 -4.68 -4.14
CA ALA A 35 26.80 -3.85 -3.41
C ALA A 35 25.63 -4.79 -3.06
N LEU A 36 25.72 -5.45 -1.91
CA LEU A 36 24.57 -5.97 -1.22
C LEU A 36 23.65 -4.76 -1.03
N VAL A 37 22.68 -4.63 -1.92
CA VAL A 37 21.53 -3.76 -1.70
C VAL A 37 20.87 -4.36 -0.46
N HIS A 38 21.30 -3.89 0.70
CA HIS A 38 20.59 -4.14 1.94
C HIS A 38 19.26 -3.44 1.73
N ALA A 39 18.20 -4.22 1.53
CA ALA A 39 16.85 -3.68 1.71
C ALA A 39 16.86 -2.94 3.05
N PRO A 40 16.41 -1.69 3.12
CA PRO A 40 16.35 -0.98 4.39
C PRO A 40 15.60 -1.90 5.36
N PRO A 41 16.08 -2.02 6.61
CA PRO A 41 15.39 -2.84 7.60
C PRO A 41 13.93 -2.40 7.63
N ALA A 42 13.02 -3.37 7.52
CA ALA A 42 11.59 -3.12 7.59
C ALA A 42 11.34 -2.25 8.84
N ARG A 43 10.81 -1.06 8.63
CA ARG A 43 10.61 -0.07 9.70
C ARG A 43 9.22 -0.27 10.27
N ALA A 44 9.10 -0.10 11.58
CA ALA A 44 7.80 0.14 12.21
C ALA A 44 7.08 1.27 11.46
N LEU A 45 5.76 1.18 11.38
CA LEU A 45 4.91 2.16 10.70
C LEU A 45 5.17 3.56 11.25
N PRO A 46 5.67 4.52 10.44
CA PRO A 46 5.92 5.87 10.93
C PRO A 46 4.60 6.55 11.31
N PRO A 47 4.54 7.32 12.41
CA PRO A 47 3.31 7.96 12.85
C PRO A 47 2.61 8.82 11.81
N GLN A 48 3.36 9.47 10.92
CA GLN A 48 2.82 10.31 9.83
C GLN A 48 2.17 9.50 8.70
N ASP A 49 2.47 8.21 8.60
CA ASP A 49 1.92 7.33 7.57
C ASP A 49 0.66 6.60 8.06
N VAL A 50 0.22 6.84 9.29
CA VAL A 50 -1.02 6.29 9.83
C VAL A 50 -2.21 7.13 9.36
N PRO A 51 -3.15 6.56 8.61
CA PRO A 51 -4.34 7.29 8.15
C PRO A 51 -5.24 7.69 9.32
N ALA A 52 -6.22 8.54 9.07
CA ALA A 52 -7.27 8.81 10.04
C ALA A 52 -8.02 7.53 10.44
N VAL A 53 -8.53 7.47 11.68
CA VAL A 53 -9.28 6.30 12.17
C VAL A 53 -10.45 5.98 11.25
N GLY A 54 -10.63 4.70 10.95
CA GLY A 54 -11.73 4.20 10.13
C GLY A 54 -11.49 4.27 8.63
N VAL A 55 -10.25 4.48 8.17
CA VAL A 55 -9.91 4.49 6.74
C VAL A 55 -8.91 3.42 6.38
N ASP A 56 -9.01 2.96 5.16
CA ASP A 56 -8.10 2.03 4.52
C ASP A 56 -7.34 2.73 3.39
N THR A 57 -6.06 2.43 3.28
CA THR A 57 -5.21 2.92 2.22
C THR A 57 -4.37 1.78 1.68
N GLY A 58 -4.19 1.73 0.36
CA GLY A 58 -3.39 0.67 -0.23
C GLY A 58 -2.92 0.96 -1.64
N ARG A 59 -1.87 0.28 -2.02
CA ARG A 59 -1.37 0.16 -3.38
C ARG A 59 -1.43 -1.29 -3.80
N PHE A 60 -2.12 -1.54 -4.91
CA PHE A 60 -2.42 -2.87 -5.44
C PHE A 60 -1.67 -3.06 -6.74
N LYS A 61 -1.12 -4.26 -6.97
CA LYS A 61 -0.61 -4.65 -8.26
C LYS A 61 -1.37 -5.84 -8.79
N LEU A 62 -2.22 -5.58 -9.78
CA LEU A 62 -3.15 -6.55 -10.34
C LEU A 62 -2.66 -7.06 -11.69
N PRO A 63 -2.60 -8.38 -11.91
CA PRO A 63 -2.38 -8.93 -13.23
C PRO A 63 -3.64 -8.75 -14.09
N ILE A 64 -3.48 -8.13 -15.23
CA ILE A 64 -4.55 -7.92 -16.22
C ILE A 64 -4.17 -8.51 -17.56
N GLY A 65 -5.17 -8.75 -18.38
CA GLY A 65 -5.01 -9.14 -19.78
C GLY A 65 -5.73 -8.18 -20.69
N CYS A 66 -5.01 -7.64 -21.65
CA CYS A 66 -5.56 -6.72 -22.63
C CYS A 66 -5.66 -7.39 -24.00
N THR A 67 -6.86 -7.40 -24.58
CA THR A 67 -7.05 -7.75 -25.99
C THR A 67 -6.78 -6.52 -26.85
N ILE A 68 -5.75 -6.59 -27.67
CA ILE A 68 -5.39 -5.50 -28.58
C ILE A 68 -6.07 -5.74 -29.91
N THR A 69 -6.79 -4.72 -30.40
CA THR A 69 -7.47 -4.74 -31.69
C THR A 69 -6.93 -3.67 -32.63
N LEU A 70 -6.84 -4.02 -33.91
CA LEU A 70 -6.49 -3.12 -35.00
C LEU A 70 -7.62 -3.15 -36.05
N ALA A 71 -8.16 -2.00 -36.40
CA ALA A 71 -9.30 -1.88 -37.33
C ALA A 71 -10.50 -2.80 -36.93
N GLY A 72 -10.74 -2.97 -35.65
CA GLY A 72 -11.81 -3.82 -35.10
C GLY A 72 -11.52 -5.32 -35.04
N LEU A 73 -10.36 -5.77 -35.51
CA LEU A 73 -9.95 -7.18 -35.46
C LEU A 73 -8.96 -7.41 -34.31
N PRO A 74 -9.16 -8.44 -33.47
CA PRO A 74 -8.19 -8.79 -32.44
C PRO A 74 -6.89 -9.28 -33.08
N VAL A 75 -5.76 -8.69 -32.67
CA VAL A 75 -4.44 -9.01 -33.24
C VAL A 75 -3.56 -9.76 -32.26
N PHE A 76 -3.61 -9.45 -30.98
CA PHE A 76 -2.89 -10.19 -29.95
C PHE A 76 -3.46 -9.94 -28.54
N TYR A 77 -3.08 -10.80 -27.60
CA TYR A 77 -3.39 -10.68 -26.19
C TYR A 77 -2.12 -10.28 -25.42
N LEU A 78 -2.22 -9.24 -24.61
CA LEU A 78 -1.12 -8.68 -23.83
C LEU A 78 -1.36 -8.89 -22.34
N PRO A 79 -0.68 -9.85 -21.69
CA PRO A 79 -0.66 -9.90 -20.24
C PRO A 79 0.25 -8.81 -19.70
N THR A 80 -0.22 -8.08 -18.69
CA THR A 80 0.51 -7.00 -18.03
C THR A 80 0.02 -6.81 -16.60
N ASP A 81 0.65 -5.90 -15.86
CA ASP A 81 0.20 -5.51 -14.53
C ASP A 81 -0.33 -4.07 -14.56
N VAL A 82 -1.36 -3.83 -13.76
CA VAL A 82 -1.82 -2.49 -13.41
C VAL A 82 -1.54 -2.23 -11.94
N ASP A 83 -0.90 -1.11 -11.63
CA ASP A 83 -0.81 -0.60 -10.27
C ASP A 83 -2.02 0.31 -10.02
N VAL A 84 -2.67 0.14 -8.88
CA VAL A 84 -3.79 0.99 -8.43
C VAL A 84 -3.53 1.40 -6.99
N GLN A 85 -3.81 2.65 -6.68
CA GLN A 85 -3.76 3.19 -5.33
C GLN A 85 -5.00 4.02 -5.07
N GLY A 86 -5.52 3.96 -3.84
CA GLY A 86 -6.66 4.77 -3.42
C GLY A 86 -6.89 4.68 -1.92
N VAL A 87 -7.83 5.47 -1.46
CA VAL A 87 -8.20 5.59 -0.05
C VAL A 87 -9.71 5.44 0.08
N ALA A 88 -10.16 4.56 0.97
CA ALA A 88 -11.58 4.32 1.22
C ALA A 88 -11.85 4.10 2.71
N PRO A 89 -13.10 4.31 3.18
CA PRO A 89 -13.50 3.94 4.53
C PRO A 89 -13.33 2.43 4.76
N VAL A 90 -12.93 2.03 5.96
CA VAL A 90 -12.86 0.60 6.34
C VAL A 90 -14.16 0.06 6.92
N GLN A 91 -15.07 0.96 7.28
CA GLN A 91 -16.38 0.66 7.84
C GLN A 91 -17.41 1.66 7.30
N LEU A 92 -18.64 1.20 7.09
CA LEU A 92 -19.75 2.03 6.63
C LEU A 92 -20.99 1.77 7.49
N GLY A 93 -21.78 2.82 7.67
CA GLY A 93 -23.15 2.69 8.19
C GLY A 93 -24.11 2.13 7.12
N PRO A 94 -25.25 1.57 7.53
CA PRO A 94 -26.31 1.16 6.62
C PRO A 94 -26.78 2.30 5.73
N GLY A 95 -26.84 2.07 4.42
CA GLY A 95 -27.25 3.07 3.44
C GLY A 95 -26.34 4.31 3.31
N GLN A 96 -25.16 4.29 3.93
CA GLN A 96 -24.21 5.40 3.86
C GLN A 96 -23.63 5.57 2.45
N GLU A 97 -23.53 6.81 2.00
CA GLU A 97 -22.78 7.15 0.79
C GLU A 97 -21.27 7.16 1.09
N PHE A 98 -20.46 6.69 0.13
CA PHE A 98 -19.01 6.67 0.26
C PHE A 98 -18.30 6.80 -1.09
N TRP A 99 -17.00 7.11 -1.03
CA TRP A 99 -16.12 7.26 -2.19
C TRP A 99 -14.82 6.50 -1.96
N LEU A 100 -14.25 5.98 -3.06
CA LEU A 100 -12.82 5.73 -3.17
C LEU A 100 -12.19 7.04 -3.62
N THR A 101 -11.32 7.61 -2.81
CA THR A 101 -10.68 8.91 -3.06
C THR A 101 -9.18 8.75 -3.31
N GLN A 102 -8.55 9.82 -3.83
CA GLN A 102 -7.12 9.84 -4.11
C GLN A 102 -6.69 8.69 -5.03
N GLY A 103 -7.60 8.23 -5.88
CA GLY A 103 -7.36 7.17 -6.85
C GLY A 103 -6.27 7.57 -7.85
N SER A 104 -5.34 6.68 -8.08
CA SER A 104 -4.36 6.78 -9.15
C SER A 104 -3.92 5.38 -9.57
N GLY A 105 -3.40 5.25 -10.76
CA GLY A 105 -2.93 3.97 -11.25
C GLY A 105 -1.83 4.13 -12.28
N SER A 106 -1.29 3.02 -12.71
CA SER A 106 -0.39 2.97 -13.87
C SER A 106 -0.45 1.59 -14.51
N ILE A 107 -0.27 1.55 -15.81
CA ILE A 107 -0.06 0.31 -16.55
C ILE A 107 1.41 0.22 -16.96
N THR A 108 1.99 -0.97 -16.87
CA THR A 108 3.39 -1.20 -17.25
C THR A 108 3.47 -2.13 -18.44
N PHE A 109 3.80 -1.61 -19.60
CA PHE A 109 4.04 -2.40 -20.81
C PHE A 109 5.42 -3.03 -20.77
N PRO A 110 5.55 -4.34 -21.09
CA PRO A 110 6.81 -5.05 -21.00
C PRO A 110 7.82 -4.61 -22.08
N SER A 111 9.12 -4.71 -21.79
CA SER A 111 10.20 -4.28 -22.65
C SER A 111 10.24 -4.99 -24.02
N TRP A 112 9.74 -6.24 -24.10
CA TRP A 112 9.67 -6.94 -25.39
C TRP A 112 8.73 -6.22 -26.37
N LEU A 113 7.63 -5.64 -25.88
CA LEU A 113 6.69 -4.90 -26.72
C LEU A 113 7.32 -3.61 -27.26
N THR A 114 8.00 -2.86 -26.40
CA THR A 114 8.69 -1.62 -26.82
C THR A 114 9.89 -1.88 -27.71
N SER A 115 10.47 -3.10 -27.67
CA SER A 115 11.51 -3.52 -28.61
C SER A 115 11.01 -3.67 -30.06
N LEU A 116 9.71 -3.82 -30.26
CA LEU A 116 9.11 -3.90 -31.59
C LEU A 116 8.86 -2.48 -32.21
N ALA A 117 8.81 -1.45 -31.38
CA ALA A 117 8.50 -0.09 -31.82
C ALA A 117 9.45 0.43 -32.94
N PRO A 118 10.79 0.27 -32.84
CA PRO A 118 11.69 0.70 -33.92
C PRO A 118 11.48 -0.04 -35.25
N ILE A 119 11.09 -1.32 -35.21
CA ILE A 119 10.82 -2.11 -36.42
C ILE A 119 9.66 -1.51 -37.20
N LEU A 120 8.70 -0.91 -36.50
CA LEU A 120 7.53 -0.23 -37.06
C LEU A 120 7.75 1.28 -37.21
N GLY A 121 8.93 1.79 -36.85
CA GLY A 121 9.25 3.23 -36.86
C GLY A 121 8.47 4.04 -35.82
N ILE A 122 7.89 3.40 -34.81
CA ILE A 122 7.07 4.03 -33.77
C ILE A 122 7.99 4.60 -32.68
N THR A 123 7.76 5.87 -32.30
CA THR A 123 8.55 6.57 -31.28
C THR A 123 7.71 7.18 -30.17
N GLU A 124 6.41 7.32 -30.41
CA GLU A 124 5.49 8.01 -29.51
C GLU A 124 4.09 7.38 -29.59
N ALA A 125 3.29 7.57 -28.55
CA ALA A 125 1.89 7.22 -28.54
C ALA A 125 1.05 8.31 -27.86
N ASP A 126 -0.18 8.46 -28.30
CA ASP A 126 -1.25 9.09 -27.53
C ASP A 126 -2.22 8.00 -27.07
N ALA A 127 -2.80 8.18 -25.90
CA ALA A 127 -3.82 7.27 -25.39
C ALA A 127 -5.02 8.07 -24.88
N ARG A 128 -6.21 7.50 -25.09
CA ARG A 128 -7.47 8.00 -24.55
C ARG A 128 -8.18 6.86 -23.85
N VAL A 129 -8.25 6.92 -22.51
CA VAL A 129 -8.99 5.93 -21.73
C VAL A 129 -10.46 6.33 -21.73
N THR A 130 -11.30 5.50 -22.36
CA THR A 130 -12.74 5.75 -22.54
C THR A 130 -13.60 4.96 -21.58
N ASP A 131 -13.00 3.95 -20.93
CA ASP A 131 -13.64 3.16 -19.88
C ASP A 131 -12.60 2.85 -18.81
N LEU A 132 -12.96 3.09 -17.55
CA LEU A 132 -12.24 2.63 -16.38
C LEU A 132 -13.28 2.37 -15.28
N THR A 133 -13.71 1.13 -15.20
CA THR A 133 -14.84 0.72 -14.37
C THR A 133 -14.35 0.10 -13.07
N ILE A 134 -14.79 0.69 -11.96
CA ILE A 134 -14.63 0.17 -10.60
C ILE A 134 -15.98 -0.34 -10.14
N GLY A 135 -16.05 -1.64 -9.85
CA GLY A 135 -17.19 -2.30 -9.27
C GLY A 135 -17.26 -2.11 -7.75
N ALA A 136 -18.46 -2.14 -7.20
CA ALA A 136 -18.71 -2.16 -5.77
C ALA A 136 -19.87 -3.12 -5.48
N SER A 137 -19.57 -4.35 -5.05
CA SER A 137 -20.58 -5.37 -4.82
C SER A 137 -21.61 -4.90 -3.80
N ASP A 138 -22.87 -5.29 -4.00
CA ASP A 138 -23.99 -4.99 -3.09
C ASP A 138 -24.27 -3.50 -2.83
N SER A 139 -23.60 -2.58 -3.56
CA SER A 139 -23.81 -1.14 -3.49
C SER A 139 -24.70 -0.62 -4.63
N THR A 140 -25.11 0.63 -4.54
CA THR A 140 -25.84 1.33 -5.60
C THR A 140 -25.12 2.65 -5.95
N PRO A 141 -24.65 2.83 -7.21
CA PRO A 141 -24.63 1.84 -8.28
C PRO A 141 -23.67 0.68 -7.97
N ALA A 142 -23.80 -0.45 -8.65
CA ALA A 142 -22.91 -1.60 -8.48
C ALA A 142 -21.54 -1.43 -9.16
N ALA A 143 -21.42 -0.47 -10.07
CA ALA A 143 -20.18 -0.10 -10.74
C ALA A 143 -20.25 1.34 -11.24
N ILE A 144 -19.10 1.98 -11.37
CA ILE A 144 -18.95 3.33 -11.92
C ILE A 144 -17.82 3.30 -12.94
N ASN A 145 -18.11 3.76 -14.17
CA ASN A 145 -17.09 4.10 -15.14
C ASN A 145 -16.63 5.54 -14.91
N ILE A 146 -15.42 5.72 -14.41
CA ILE A 146 -14.87 7.04 -14.08
C ILE A 146 -14.41 7.85 -15.29
N ALA A 147 -14.32 7.23 -16.45
CA ALA A 147 -14.03 7.88 -17.72
C ALA A 147 -15.33 8.26 -18.50
N GLU A 148 -16.50 7.96 -17.93
CA GLU A 148 -17.77 8.31 -18.55
C GLU A 148 -17.97 9.82 -18.59
N GLY A 149 -18.18 10.37 -19.78
CA GLY A 149 -18.36 11.81 -20.00
C GLY A 149 -17.05 12.60 -20.09
N GLU A 150 -15.99 12.21 -19.41
CA GLU A 150 -14.67 12.85 -19.45
C GLU A 150 -13.54 11.81 -19.53
N PRO A 151 -13.23 11.30 -20.73
CA PRO A 151 -12.14 10.36 -20.94
C PRO A 151 -10.78 10.93 -20.52
N PHE A 152 -9.89 10.07 -20.00
CA PHE A 152 -8.53 10.48 -19.68
C PHE A 152 -7.68 10.57 -20.93
N GLU A 153 -7.21 11.77 -21.24
CA GLU A 153 -6.29 12.04 -22.37
C GLU A 153 -4.84 11.97 -21.88
N ILE A 154 -4.04 11.15 -22.54
CA ILE A 154 -2.62 10.99 -22.26
C ILE A 154 -1.89 11.21 -23.57
N LYS A 155 -1.10 12.28 -23.67
CA LYS A 155 -0.44 12.67 -24.92
C LYS A 155 1.07 12.58 -24.80
N ASP A 156 1.72 12.46 -25.95
CA ASP A 156 3.17 12.55 -26.11
C ASP A 156 3.93 11.51 -25.25
N ILE A 157 3.41 10.27 -25.20
CA ILE A 157 4.04 9.17 -24.50
C ILE A 157 5.26 8.72 -25.31
N ALA A 158 6.47 9.08 -24.87
CA ALA A 158 7.70 8.64 -25.51
C ALA A 158 7.92 7.12 -25.34
N ILE A 159 8.22 6.41 -26.42
CA ILE A 159 8.48 4.98 -26.42
C ILE A 159 9.98 4.74 -26.60
N GLU A 160 10.65 4.32 -25.52
CA GLU A 160 12.06 3.93 -25.54
C GLU A 160 12.19 2.43 -25.84
N ALA A 161 12.87 2.11 -26.94
CA ALA A 161 13.05 0.73 -27.37
C ALA A 161 13.72 -0.14 -26.31
N GLY A 162 13.12 -1.29 -26.03
CA GLY A 162 13.68 -2.28 -25.10
C GLY A 162 13.58 -1.91 -23.62
N LYS A 163 12.94 -0.81 -23.26
CA LYS A 163 12.66 -0.45 -21.86
C LYS A 163 11.17 -0.67 -21.54
N PRO A 164 10.83 -1.13 -20.33
CA PRO A 164 9.44 -1.14 -19.91
C PRO A 164 8.86 0.28 -19.98
N LEU A 165 7.63 0.41 -20.49
CA LEU A 165 6.92 1.67 -20.55
C LEU A 165 5.85 1.71 -19.46
N LYS A 166 6.02 2.58 -18.47
CA LYS A 166 5.04 2.81 -17.40
C LYS A 166 4.24 4.08 -17.70
N VAL A 167 2.92 3.94 -17.81
CA VAL A 167 1.99 5.04 -18.11
C VAL A 167 1.09 5.25 -16.92
N GLY A 168 1.14 6.44 -16.32
CA GLY A 168 0.30 6.83 -15.18
C GLY A 168 -1.12 7.19 -15.60
N LEU A 169 -2.08 6.93 -14.72
CA LEU A 169 -3.50 7.26 -14.89
C LEU A 169 -4.08 7.79 -13.56
N PRO A 170 -4.43 9.09 -13.49
CA PRO A 170 -4.09 10.13 -14.47
C PRO A 170 -2.57 10.37 -14.54
N LEU A 171 -2.07 11.11 -15.53
CA LEU A 171 -0.64 11.46 -15.60
C LEU A 171 -0.19 12.26 -14.39
N THR A 172 -1.06 13.12 -13.88
CA THR A 172 -0.82 13.96 -12.70
C THR A 172 -2.09 14.07 -11.87
N GLY A 173 -1.93 14.17 -10.54
CA GLY A 173 -3.05 14.27 -9.61
C GLY A 173 -3.69 12.92 -9.30
N THR A 174 -4.94 12.97 -8.87
CA THR A 174 -5.74 11.81 -8.47
C THR A 174 -7.18 12.00 -8.92
N PHE A 175 -7.96 10.93 -8.91
CA PHE A 175 -9.40 10.96 -9.17
C PHE A 175 -10.16 10.39 -7.96
N ASP A 176 -11.44 10.72 -7.89
CA ASP A 176 -12.37 10.15 -6.92
C ASP A 176 -13.40 9.27 -7.65
N VAL A 177 -13.77 8.15 -7.07
CA VAL A 177 -14.79 7.23 -7.59
C VAL A 177 -15.95 7.17 -6.62
N GLY A 178 -17.14 7.51 -7.07
CA GLY A 178 -18.35 7.57 -6.24
C GLY A 178 -19.32 8.67 -6.69
N PRO A 179 -20.43 8.90 -5.96
CA PRO A 179 -20.78 8.19 -4.72
C PRO A 179 -21.32 6.77 -4.99
N TYR A 180 -20.94 5.85 -4.13
CA TYR A 180 -21.62 4.59 -3.94
C TYR A 180 -22.49 4.68 -2.70
N LYS A 181 -23.61 3.95 -2.66
CA LYS A 181 -24.45 3.81 -1.48
C LYS A 181 -24.34 2.39 -0.95
N ALA A 182 -23.94 2.24 0.30
CA ALA A 182 -23.79 0.96 0.97
C ALA A 182 -25.15 0.25 1.15
N PRO A 183 -25.18 -1.09 1.23
CA PRO A 183 -26.38 -1.84 1.61
C PRO A 183 -26.75 -1.60 3.09
N ASP A 184 -27.85 -2.23 3.52
CA ASP A 184 -28.30 -2.12 4.92
C ASP A 184 -27.43 -2.90 5.92
N GLY A 185 -26.50 -3.72 5.43
CA GLY A 185 -25.57 -4.49 6.26
C GLY A 185 -24.72 -5.45 5.43
N GLY A 186 -23.82 -6.17 6.09
CA GLY A 186 -22.93 -7.12 5.42
C GLY A 186 -21.59 -6.52 5.03
N LYS A 187 -21.25 -6.50 3.75
CA LYS A 187 -19.98 -5.98 3.23
C LYS A 187 -20.15 -5.42 1.82
N VAL A 188 -19.24 -4.53 1.43
CA VAL A 188 -19.04 -4.07 0.05
C VAL A 188 -17.64 -4.45 -0.37
N THR A 189 -17.46 -5.06 -1.54
CA THR A 189 -16.15 -5.34 -2.12
C THR A 189 -15.95 -4.42 -3.32
N LEU A 190 -14.96 -3.55 -3.25
CA LEU A 190 -14.49 -2.77 -4.38
C LEU A 190 -13.58 -3.63 -5.26
N ALA A 191 -13.78 -3.54 -6.57
CA ALA A 191 -13.07 -4.36 -7.54
C ALA A 191 -12.71 -3.56 -8.80
N PHE A 192 -11.56 -3.85 -9.38
CA PHE A 192 -11.26 -3.41 -10.73
C PHE A 192 -11.96 -4.33 -11.73
N ASP A 193 -12.89 -3.81 -12.53
CA ASP A 193 -13.67 -4.63 -13.45
C ASP A 193 -13.15 -4.58 -14.88
N HIS A 194 -12.91 -3.39 -15.41
CA HIS A 194 -12.66 -3.22 -16.83
C HIS A 194 -11.95 -1.91 -17.14
N ALA A 195 -11.13 -1.89 -18.19
CA ALA A 195 -10.60 -0.67 -18.79
C ALA A 195 -10.51 -0.77 -20.29
N VAL A 196 -10.85 0.32 -20.98
CA VAL A 196 -10.72 0.44 -22.45
C VAL A 196 -9.91 1.68 -22.77
N ALA A 197 -8.90 1.53 -23.63
CA ALA A 197 -8.11 2.62 -24.16
C ALA A 197 -8.05 2.57 -25.67
N GLU A 198 -8.21 3.74 -26.30
CA GLU A 198 -7.89 4.00 -27.69
C GLU A 198 -6.46 4.58 -27.73
N ILE A 199 -5.60 4.01 -28.56
CA ILE A 199 -4.18 4.35 -28.58
C ILE A 199 -3.75 4.63 -30.01
N ASP A 200 -3.16 5.80 -30.24
CA ASP A 200 -2.57 6.19 -31.51
C ASP A 200 -1.05 6.07 -31.44
N LEU A 201 -0.51 5.05 -32.09
CA LEU A 201 0.94 4.84 -32.19
C LEU A 201 1.49 5.71 -33.34
N LYS A 202 2.38 6.63 -33.01
CA LYS A 202 2.92 7.63 -33.94
C LYS A 202 4.33 7.28 -34.42
N SER A 203 4.57 7.40 -35.71
CA SER A 203 5.88 7.17 -36.29
C SER A 203 6.59 8.49 -36.62
N GLN A 204 7.92 8.44 -36.68
CA GLN A 204 8.73 9.57 -37.18
C GLN A 204 8.41 9.96 -38.64
N ALA A 205 7.88 9.03 -39.42
CA ALA A 205 7.44 9.29 -40.80
C ALA A 205 6.08 9.99 -40.88
N GLY A 206 5.43 10.28 -39.78
CA GLY A 206 4.20 11.03 -39.69
C GLY A 206 2.91 10.17 -39.93
N PHE A 207 3.02 8.84 -39.89
CA PHE A 207 1.81 8.01 -39.89
C PHE A 207 1.38 7.65 -38.48
N SER A 208 0.08 7.49 -38.26
CA SER A 208 -0.53 7.03 -37.02
C SER A 208 -1.15 5.66 -37.24
N LEU A 209 -0.99 4.77 -36.26
CA LEU A 209 -1.59 3.45 -36.23
C LEU A 209 -2.56 3.36 -35.03
N PRO A 210 -3.86 3.53 -35.25
CA PRO A 210 -4.85 3.45 -34.19
C PRO A 210 -5.09 2.00 -33.78
N ILE A 211 -4.96 1.72 -32.50
CA ILE A 211 -5.28 0.45 -31.87
C ILE A 211 -6.22 0.67 -30.67
N LYS A 212 -6.94 -0.36 -30.29
CA LYS A 212 -7.77 -0.36 -29.08
C LYS A 212 -7.31 -1.47 -28.15
N ALA A 213 -7.18 -1.15 -26.87
CA ALA A 213 -6.91 -2.09 -25.79
C ALA A 213 -8.18 -2.27 -24.96
N ASP A 214 -8.63 -3.51 -24.78
CA ASP A 214 -9.72 -3.91 -23.90
C ASP A 214 -9.12 -4.80 -22.82
N CYS A 215 -9.07 -4.29 -21.58
CA CYS A 215 -8.32 -4.87 -20.49
C CYS A 215 -9.23 -5.36 -19.36
N LYS A 216 -9.00 -6.58 -18.89
CA LYS A 216 -9.73 -7.20 -17.80
C LYS A 216 -8.79 -7.87 -16.80
N PRO A 217 -9.19 -8.03 -15.53
CA PRO A 217 -8.42 -8.82 -14.59
C PRO A 217 -8.19 -10.24 -15.10
N SER A 218 -6.97 -10.73 -14.98
CA SER A 218 -6.61 -12.12 -15.35
C SER A 218 -6.61 -13.08 -14.16
N ALA A 219 -6.59 -12.56 -12.94
CA ALA A 219 -6.77 -13.24 -11.67
C ALA A 219 -7.59 -12.31 -10.76
N GLY A 220 -7.91 -12.67 -9.56
CA GLY A 220 -8.78 -11.88 -8.68
C GLY A 220 -8.71 -10.37 -8.86
N ASN A 221 -9.84 -9.72 -8.80
CA ASN A 221 -10.02 -8.30 -9.09
C ASN A 221 -10.38 -7.47 -7.85
N ALA A 222 -10.55 -8.11 -6.69
CA ALA A 222 -10.90 -7.42 -5.45
C ALA A 222 -9.75 -6.49 -5.03
N LEU A 223 -10.09 -5.22 -4.79
CA LEU A 223 -9.17 -4.21 -4.27
C LEU A 223 -9.26 -4.18 -2.74
N LEU A 224 -10.44 -3.97 -2.21
CA LEU A 224 -10.69 -3.97 -0.77
C LEU A 224 -12.12 -4.34 -0.43
N THR A 225 -12.33 -4.79 0.80
CA THR A 225 -13.65 -5.13 1.34
C THR A 225 -13.94 -4.27 2.56
N ILE A 226 -15.12 -3.65 2.59
CA ILE A 226 -15.58 -2.71 3.61
C ILE A 226 -16.74 -3.35 4.36
N GLY A 227 -16.65 -3.43 5.67
CA GLY A 227 -17.75 -3.90 6.52
C GLY A 227 -18.87 -2.86 6.62
N VAL A 228 -20.11 -3.32 6.52
CA VAL A 228 -21.31 -2.47 6.62
C VAL A 228 -22.14 -2.88 7.83
N GLY A 229 -22.53 -1.90 8.63
CA GLY A 229 -23.33 -2.08 9.85
C GLY A 229 -22.86 -1.15 10.96
N GLY A 230 -23.43 -1.32 12.19
CA GLY A 230 -23.10 -0.48 13.34
C GLY A 230 -23.71 0.92 13.28
N ALA A 231 -23.12 1.88 13.98
CA ALA A 231 -23.61 3.25 14.01
C ALA A 231 -23.24 3.98 12.70
N PRO A 232 -24.18 4.70 12.06
CA PRO A 232 -23.88 5.53 10.91
C PRO A 232 -22.83 6.61 11.24
N GLY A 233 -21.90 6.88 10.30
CA GLY A 233 -20.99 8.02 10.40
C GLY A 233 -19.70 7.80 11.19
N GLN A 234 -19.33 6.56 11.50
CA GLN A 234 -18.05 6.29 12.17
C GLN A 234 -16.81 6.64 11.33
N ALA A 235 -16.93 6.64 10.03
CA ALA A 235 -15.88 7.08 9.12
C ALA A 235 -16.42 8.15 8.16
N PRO A 236 -15.58 9.12 7.73
CA PRO A 236 -16.02 10.09 6.74
C PRO A 236 -16.31 9.39 5.41
N ALA A 237 -17.42 9.79 4.77
CA ALA A 237 -17.83 9.23 3.48
C ALA A 237 -16.81 9.56 2.37
N LYS A 238 -16.14 10.69 2.49
CA LYS A 238 -15.09 11.13 1.56
C LYS A 238 -13.91 11.65 2.37
N LEU A 239 -12.74 11.07 2.10
CA LEU A 239 -11.49 11.47 2.74
C LEU A 239 -10.78 12.53 1.90
N THR A 240 -10.11 13.43 2.58
CA THR A 240 -9.27 14.46 1.96
C THR A 240 -7.88 14.40 2.59
N GLY A 241 -6.85 14.62 1.79
CA GLY A 241 -5.46 14.62 2.27
C GLY A 241 -4.48 14.28 1.16
N ALA A 242 -3.21 14.23 1.48
CA ALA A 242 -2.20 13.75 0.55
C ALA A 242 -2.21 12.21 0.50
N PRO A 243 -2.07 11.60 -0.68
CA PRO A 243 -1.92 10.15 -0.78
C PRO A 243 -0.67 9.68 -0.02
N LEU A 244 -0.77 8.53 0.65
CA LEU A 244 0.38 7.90 1.27
C LEU A 244 1.31 7.32 0.19
N ASN A 245 2.61 7.38 0.46
CA ASN A 245 3.62 6.85 -0.44
C ASN A 245 3.97 5.41 -0.02
N PHE A 246 3.35 4.44 -0.69
CA PHE A 246 3.66 3.02 -0.49
C PHE A 246 4.80 2.55 -1.40
N PRO A 247 5.59 1.55 -0.98
CA PRO A 247 6.52 0.87 -1.87
C PRO A 247 5.76 0.20 -3.02
N GLU A 248 6.45 -0.04 -4.12
CA GLU A 248 5.86 -0.77 -5.25
C GLU A 248 5.65 -2.25 -4.87
N PRO A 249 4.40 -2.76 -4.86
CA PRO A 249 4.11 -4.14 -4.52
C PRO A 249 4.59 -5.11 -5.62
N ALA A 250 4.77 -6.37 -5.27
CA ALA A 250 4.95 -7.43 -6.24
C ALA A 250 3.64 -7.67 -7.03
N SER A 251 3.74 -8.34 -8.20
CA SER A 251 2.53 -8.72 -8.95
C SER A 251 1.60 -9.57 -8.07
N ASN A 252 0.32 -9.28 -8.11
CA ASN A 252 -0.71 -9.93 -7.31
C ASN A 252 -0.56 -9.69 -5.80
N GLU A 253 -0.16 -8.50 -5.42
CA GLU A 253 0.06 -8.10 -4.03
C GLU A 253 -0.61 -6.74 -3.73
N LEU A 254 -1.00 -6.57 -2.47
CA LEU A 254 -1.39 -5.31 -1.85
C LEU A 254 -0.33 -4.91 -0.82
N VAL A 255 0.03 -3.64 -0.80
CA VAL A 255 0.70 -3.00 0.34
C VAL A 255 -0.19 -1.86 0.83
N GLY A 256 -0.66 -1.95 2.07
CA GLY A 256 -1.61 -0.96 2.59
C GLY A 256 -1.62 -0.86 4.11
N ILE A 257 -2.34 0.14 4.61
CA ILE A 257 -2.52 0.43 6.03
C ILE A 257 -4.01 0.58 6.31
N VAL A 258 -4.49 -0.16 7.30
CA VAL A 258 -5.84 -0.06 7.85
C VAL A 258 -5.73 0.50 9.25
N ASN A 259 -6.47 1.56 9.59
CA ASN A 259 -6.59 2.07 10.95
C ASN A 259 -8.04 1.88 11.43
N ALA A 260 -8.25 0.85 12.22
CA ALA A 260 -9.56 0.45 12.72
C ALA A 260 -9.85 1.07 14.09
N PRO A 261 -11.09 1.55 14.32
CA PRO A 261 -11.52 1.99 15.65
C PRO A 261 -11.77 0.79 16.56
N TYR A 262 -11.32 0.89 17.79
CA TYR A 262 -11.56 -0.07 18.86
C TYR A 262 -12.04 0.64 20.12
N THR A 263 -12.97 0.00 20.82
CA THR A 263 -13.31 0.36 22.19
C THR A 263 -12.78 -0.75 23.11
N CYS A 264 -11.85 -0.40 24.00
CA CYS A 264 -11.23 -1.29 24.97
C CYS A 264 -11.83 -1.05 26.35
N THR A 265 -11.88 -2.07 27.17
CA THR A 265 -12.16 -1.93 28.61
C THR A 265 -10.84 -1.92 29.37
N VAL A 266 -10.59 -0.87 30.12
CA VAL A 266 -9.36 -0.67 30.92
C VAL A 266 -9.77 -0.34 32.36
N GLY A 267 -9.45 -1.23 33.29
CA GLY A 267 -9.88 -1.06 34.70
C GLY A 267 -11.39 -0.99 34.91
N GLY A 268 -12.18 -1.48 33.96
CA GLY A 268 -13.64 -1.40 33.98
C GLY A 268 -14.25 -0.24 33.17
N GLU A 269 -13.41 0.72 32.73
CA GLU A 269 -13.85 1.88 31.99
C GLU A 269 -13.57 1.76 30.48
N PRO A 270 -14.43 2.31 29.60
CA PRO A 270 -14.22 2.26 28.16
C PRO A 270 -13.11 3.22 27.72
N LEU A 271 -12.24 2.77 26.85
CA LEU A 271 -11.14 3.53 26.26
C LEU A 271 -11.17 3.37 24.73
N ASP A 272 -11.45 4.44 24.02
CA ASP A 272 -11.44 4.43 22.56
C ASP A 272 -10.03 4.65 22.03
N VAL A 273 -9.61 3.76 21.10
CA VAL A 273 -8.31 3.77 20.46
C VAL A 273 -8.44 3.40 18.98
N GLY A 274 -7.45 3.75 18.16
CA GLY A 274 -7.24 3.17 16.85
C GLY A 274 -6.17 2.09 16.89
N ILE A 275 -6.37 1.01 16.16
CA ILE A 275 -5.33 0.02 15.90
C ILE A 275 -5.03 0.06 14.40
N ALA A 276 -3.89 0.64 14.07
CA ALA A 276 -3.40 0.66 12.70
C ALA A 276 -2.59 -0.61 12.44
N VAL A 277 -2.78 -1.22 11.27
CA VAL A 277 -1.99 -2.35 10.79
C VAL A 277 -1.67 -2.15 9.32
N GLY A 278 -0.43 -2.48 8.94
CA GLY A 278 0.03 -2.48 7.56
C GLY A 278 0.83 -3.74 7.28
N ALA A 279 0.76 -4.24 6.04
CA ALA A 279 1.46 -5.45 5.64
C ALA A 279 1.56 -5.55 4.11
N HIS A 280 2.37 -6.51 3.65
CA HIS A 280 2.33 -7.05 2.30
C HIS A 280 1.36 -8.24 2.28
N ILE A 281 0.33 -8.16 1.46
CA ILE A 281 -0.81 -9.10 1.44
C ILE A 281 -1.00 -9.65 0.02
N PRO A 282 -1.00 -10.98 -0.20
CA PRO A 282 -1.38 -11.56 -1.48
C PRO A 282 -2.83 -11.26 -1.83
N LEU A 283 -3.13 -10.93 -3.09
CA LEU A 283 -4.49 -10.64 -3.55
C LEU A 283 -5.26 -11.87 -4.04
N VAL A 284 -4.57 -12.96 -4.30
CA VAL A 284 -5.17 -14.23 -4.75
C VAL A 284 -4.55 -15.39 -3.98
N VAL A 285 -5.37 -16.33 -3.58
CA VAL A 285 -4.93 -17.53 -2.86
C VAL A 285 -5.16 -18.76 -3.72
N ARG A 286 -4.13 -19.59 -3.86
CA ARG A 286 -4.23 -20.83 -4.64
C ARG A 286 -4.92 -21.92 -3.82
N LYS A 287 -5.78 -22.68 -4.47
CA LYS A 287 -6.43 -23.86 -3.86
C LYS A 287 -5.35 -24.84 -3.36
N GLY A 288 -5.47 -25.22 -2.08
CA GLY A 288 -4.50 -26.10 -1.43
C GLY A 288 -3.14 -25.48 -1.12
N GLY A 289 -2.93 -24.21 -1.47
CA GLY A 289 -1.76 -23.43 -1.07
C GLY A 289 -1.93 -22.81 0.30
N SER A 290 -0.84 -22.25 0.86
CA SER A 290 -0.89 -21.39 2.03
C SER A 290 -0.37 -20.00 1.69
N PHE A 291 -0.80 -19.00 2.45
CA PHE A 291 -0.34 -17.63 2.32
C PHE A 291 -0.08 -16.99 3.68
N SER A 292 0.68 -15.92 3.70
CA SER A 292 0.99 -15.17 4.92
C SER A 292 1.00 -13.67 4.59
N PHE A 293 0.73 -12.85 5.59
CA PHE A 293 1.00 -11.42 5.54
C PHE A 293 2.41 -11.21 6.04
N THR A 294 3.25 -10.59 5.23
CA THR A 294 4.66 -10.36 5.53
C THR A 294 4.91 -8.87 5.80
N GLU A 295 6.04 -8.57 6.40
CA GLU A 295 6.44 -7.20 6.75
C GLU A 295 5.35 -6.45 7.55
N ALA A 296 4.56 -7.19 8.34
CA ALA A 296 3.48 -6.61 9.10
C ALA A 296 4.01 -5.69 10.21
N SER A 297 3.42 -4.51 10.29
CA SER A 297 3.68 -3.53 11.33
C SER A 297 2.39 -2.81 11.68
N GLY A 298 2.37 -2.08 12.78
CA GLY A 298 1.17 -1.38 13.20
C GLY A 298 1.48 -0.16 14.06
N ALA A 299 0.42 0.44 14.56
CA ALA A 299 0.50 1.49 15.56
C ALA A 299 -0.71 1.46 16.48
N LEU A 300 -0.51 1.77 17.74
CA LEU A 300 -1.58 2.16 18.65
C LEU A 300 -1.82 3.66 18.46
N VAL A 301 -3.05 4.02 18.14
CA VAL A 301 -3.48 5.41 17.95
C VAL A 301 -4.40 5.78 19.10
N ILE A 302 -4.02 6.78 19.88
CA ILE A 302 -4.83 7.29 21.00
C ILE A 302 -5.38 8.65 20.54
N PRO A 303 -6.69 8.78 20.28
CA PRO A 303 -7.31 10.04 19.84
C PRO A 303 -7.10 11.15 20.88
N ALA A 304 -7.12 12.41 20.41
CA ALA A 304 -6.90 13.57 21.28
C ALA A 304 -7.87 13.64 22.46
N ASP A 305 -9.16 13.32 22.25
CA ASP A 305 -10.17 13.30 23.32
C ASP A 305 -9.87 12.26 24.39
N THR A 306 -9.41 11.06 23.98
CA THR A 306 -8.96 10.03 24.91
C THR A 306 -7.71 10.45 25.67
N VAL A 307 -6.76 11.12 25.01
CA VAL A 307 -5.56 11.69 25.66
C VAL A 307 -5.96 12.74 26.70
N ASN A 308 -6.89 13.65 26.35
CA ASN A 308 -7.38 14.69 27.26
C ASN A 308 -8.02 14.09 28.51
N ARG A 309 -8.88 13.08 28.33
CA ARG A 309 -9.50 12.36 29.46
C ARG A 309 -8.46 11.74 30.37
N LEU A 310 -7.46 11.03 29.84
CA LEU A 310 -6.38 10.45 30.64
C LEU A 310 -5.58 11.51 31.41
N ILE A 311 -5.34 12.68 30.82
CA ILE A 311 -4.67 13.80 31.49
C ILE A 311 -5.55 14.37 32.62
N ASP A 312 -6.86 14.49 32.42
CA ASP A 312 -7.81 14.97 33.43
C ASP A 312 -7.92 13.99 34.61
N GLU A 313 -7.70 12.70 34.37
CA GLU A 313 -7.54 11.65 35.40
C GLU A 313 -6.16 11.69 36.12
N GLY A 314 -5.27 12.61 35.74
CA GLY A 314 -3.96 12.81 36.36
C GLY A 314 -2.81 12.03 35.74
N TYR A 315 -2.99 11.39 34.59
CA TYR A 315 -1.93 10.63 33.94
C TYR A 315 -1.08 11.51 33.03
N GLY A 316 0.24 11.45 33.17
CA GLY A 316 1.20 12.21 32.32
C GLY A 316 1.87 11.38 31.23
N SER A 317 1.73 10.05 31.26
CA SER A 317 2.31 9.14 30.26
C SER A 317 1.59 7.80 30.27
N ALA A 318 1.67 7.10 29.13
CA ALA A 318 1.22 5.72 28.97
C ALA A 318 2.36 4.84 28.47
N SER A 319 2.38 3.57 28.91
CA SER A 319 3.30 2.53 28.46
C SER A 319 2.63 1.17 28.62
N GLY A 320 3.31 0.08 28.23
CA GLY A 320 2.74 -1.25 28.48
C GLY A 320 3.29 -2.33 27.57
N THR A 321 2.46 -3.35 27.34
CA THR A 321 2.78 -4.45 26.44
C THR A 321 1.49 -4.92 25.76
N VAL A 322 1.47 -4.94 24.43
CA VAL A 322 0.40 -5.61 23.66
C VAL A 322 0.60 -7.11 23.81
N THR A 323 -0.40 -7.82 24.26
CA THR A 323 -0.35 -9.27 24.51
C THR A 323 -1.12 -10.08 23.48
N ALA A 324 -2.08 -9.45 22.80
CA ALA A 324 -2.81 -10.08 21.71
C ALA A 324 -3.29 -9.05 20.69
N LEU A 325 -3.24 -9.46 19.43
CA LEU A 325 -4.03 -8.94 18.31
C LEU A 325 -4.45 -10.16 17.50
N ASN A 326 -5.72 -10.49 17.59
CA ASN A 326 -6.25 -11.66 16.93
C ASN A 326 -6.72 -11.29 15.52
N LEU A 327 -6.38 -12.14 14.56
CA LEU A 327 -7.02 -12.16 13.26
C LEU A 327 -8.08 -13.24 13.23
N GLU A 328 -9.23 -12.95 12.65
CA GLU A 328 -10.30 -13.92 12.38
C GLU A 328 -10.25 -14.30 10.90
N ILE A 329 -10.27 -15.60 10.62
CA ILE A 329 -10.14 -16.13 9.27
C ILE A 329 -11.40 -16.93 8.92
N ASP A 330 -12.20 -16.44 7.98
CA ASP A 330 -13.31 -17.17 7.40
C ASP A 330 -12.87 -17.87 6.12
N GLY A 331 -13.33 -19.09 5.92
CA GLY A 331 -12.97 -19.90 4.75
C GLY A 331 -11.55 -20.43 4.78
N GLY A 332 -10.83 -20.32 5.89
CA GLY A 332 -9.45 -20.80 6.04
C GLY A 332 -9.11 -21.34 7.42
N THR A 333 -7.89 -21.82 7.58
CA THR A 333 -7.34 -22.35 8.82
C THR A 333 -5.98 -21.69 9.10
N PRO A 334 -5.64 -21.40 10.38
CA PRO A 334 -6.52 -21.50 11.56
C PRO A 334 -7.69 -20.51 11.46
N ALA A 335 -8.81 -20.76 12.15
CA ALA A 335 -9.96 -19.85 12.17
C ALA A 335 -9.66 -18.54 12.94
N THR A 336 -8.69 -18.58 13.84
CA THR A 336 -8.22 -17.41 14.60
C THR A 336 -6.72 -17.54 14.84
N GLN A 337 -5.99 -16.43 14.71
CA GLN A 337 -4.56 -16.39 14.99
C GLN A 337 -4.19 -15.12 15.77
N ASN A 338 -3.51 -15.30 16.92
CA ASN A 338 -2.83 -14.17 17.57
C ASN A 338 -1.52 -13.89 16.84
N VAL A 339 -1.34 -12.66 16.34
CA VAL A 339 -0.14 -12.23 15.61
C VAL A 339 0.95 -11.69 16.55
N ILE A 340 0.62 -11.48 17.82
CA ILE A 340 1.58 -10.99 18.82
C ILE A 340 2.39 -12.18 19.36
N PRO A 341 3.72 -12.12 19.36
CA PRO A 341 4.56 -13.19 19.89
C PRO A 341 4.35 -13.40 21.39
N SER A 342 4.68 -14.58 21.90
CA SER A 342 4.43 -14.99 23.29
C SER A 342 5.03 -14.06 24.36
N GLY A 343 6.08 -13.30 24.01
CA GLY A 343 6.66 -12.26 24.88
C GLY A 343 5.91 -10.94 24.89
N GLY A 344 4.90 -10.80 24.04
CA GLY A 344 4.23 -9.52 23.79
C GLY A 344 5.05 -8.53 22.95
N VAL A 345 4.44 -7.41 22.62
CA VAL A 345 5.08 -6.27 21.95
C VAL A 345 5.07 -5.08 22.87
N PRO A 346 6.24 -4.55 23.29
CA PRO A 346 6.32 -3.46 24.26
C PRO A 346 5.76 -2.16 23.65
N ILE A 347 4.95 -1.45 24.44
CA ILE A 347 4.52 -0.08 24.22
C ILE A 347 5.52 0.81 24.97
N PRO A 348 6.37 1.57 24.28
CA PRO A 348 7.33 2.44 24.93
C PRO A 348 6.62 3.52 25.75
N ARG A 349 7.29 4.01 26.80
CA ARG A 349 6.74 5.11 27.59
C ARG A 349 6.56 6.35 26.71
N THR A 350 5.30 6.74 26.53
CA THR A 350 4.89 7.84 25.66
C THR A 350 4.23 8.93 26.49
N PRO A 351 4.74 10.18 26.46
CA PRO A 351 4.11 11.31 27.13
C PRO A 351 2.71 11.58 26.55
N LEU A 352 1.76 11.89 27.42
CA LEU A 352 0.44 12.40 27.03
C LEU A 352 0.53 13.92 26.88
N VAL A 353 0.09 14.42 25.74
CA VAL A 353 0.10 15.86 25.40
C VAL A 353 -1.32 16.30 25.06
N ARG A 354 -1.84 17.27 25.79
CA ARG A 354 -3.21 17.77 25.61
C ARG A 354 -3.48 18.22 24.17
N ASP A 355 -4.67 17.92 23.69
CA ASP A 355 -5.18 18.25 22.35
C ASP A 355 -4.36 17.61 21.19
N ARG A 356 -3.63 16.55 21.50
CA ARG A 356 -2.83 15.82 20.51
C ARG A 356 -3.18 14.35 20.49
N GLN A 357 -3.45 13.86 19.27
CA GLN A 357 -3.43 12.42 19.01
C GLN A 357 -2.02 11.88 19.23
N ILE A 358 -1.92 10.71 19.83
CA ILE A 358 -0.67 9.98 20.02
C ILE A 358 -0.67 8.74 19.16
N THR A 359 0.40 8.55 18.41
CA THR A 359 0.60 7.36 17.58
C THR A 359 1.89 6.66 18.02
N VAL A 360 1.76 5.42 18.46
CA VAL A 360 2.87 4.60 18.99
C VAL A 360 3.13 3.45 18.01
N PRO A 361 4.25 3.46 17.27
CA PRO A 361 4.60 2.37 16.34
C PRO A 361 4.80 1.04 17.06
N LEU A 362 4.27 -0.05 16.51
CA LEU A 362 4.35 -1.41 17.05
C LEU A 362 4.62 -2.46 15.95
N PRO A 363 5.65 -3.29 16.07
CA PRO A 363 6.70 -3.17 17.08
C PRO A 363 7.51 -1.88 16.89
N SER A 364 8.21 -1.42 17.90
CA SER A 364 9.08 -0.23 17.81
C SER A 364 10.27 -0.39 16.86
N GLY A 365 10.55 -1.61 16.43
CA GLY A 365 11.56 -1.98 15.41
C GLY A 365 11.29 -3.36 14.85
N GLY A 366 11.65 -3.58 13.58
CA GLY A 366 11.37 -4.81 12.87
C GLY A 366 9.92 -4.93 12.42
N THR A 367 9.54 -6.11 11.96
CA THR A 367 8.20 -6.45 11.49
C THR A 367 7.72 -7.77 12.06
N LEU A 368 6.44 -8.02 11.93
CA LEU A 368 5.77 -9.28 12.28
C LEU A 368 5.39 -10.04 11.00
N THR A 369 4.97 -11.29 11.18
CA THR A 369 4.37 -12.10 10.11
C THR A 369 3.10 -12.73 10.66
N ALA A 370 2.02 -12.65 9.89
CA ALA A 370 0.78 -13.34 10.20
C ALA A 370 0.56 -14.49 9.22
N GLY A 371 0.14 -15.63 9.71
CA GLY A 371 -0.01 -16.87 8.93
C GLY A 371 0.95 -17.97 9.39
N PRO A 372 1.15 -19.05 8.65
CA PRO A 372 0.47 -19.30 7.36
C PRO A 372 -1.05 -19.55 7.53
N PHE A 373 -1.81 -19.05 6.57
CA PHE A 373 -3.23 -19.33 6.42
C PHE A 373 -3.43 -20.32 5.26
N THR A 374 -4.33 -21.27 5.41
CA THR A 374 -4.63 -22.27 4.37
C THR A 374 -6.13 -22.25 4.07
N PRO A 375 -6.56 -22.11 2.81
CA PRO A 375 -7.96 -22.20 2.46
C PRO A 375 -8.58 -23.51 2.90
N ALA A 376 -9.79 -23.45 3.44
CA ALA A 376 -10.58 -24.64 3.75
C ALA A 376 -10.96 -25.37 2.45
N SER A 377 -11.15 -26.69 2.54
CA SER A 377 -11.57 -27.48 1.38
C SER A 377 -12.92 -26.99 0.86
N GLY A 378 -12.97 -26.61 -0.41
CA GLY A 378 -14.18 -26.10 -1.06
C GLY A 378 -14.49 -24.62 -0.81
N ALA A 379 -13.66 -23.88 -0.06
CA ALA A 379 -13.82 -22.44 0.09
C ALA A 379 -13.66 -21.74 -1.26
N GLN A 380 -14.55 -20.80 -1.55
CA GLN A 380 -14.50 -19.94 -2.74
C GLN A 380 -13.66 -18.67 -2.48
N SER A 381 -13.60 -18.25 -1.22
CA SER A 381 -12.78 -17.13 -0.76
C SER A 381 -12.25 -17.38 0.64
N VAL A 382 -11.19 -16.64 1.00
CA VAL A 382 -10.67 -16.55 2.37
C VAL A 382 -10.69 -15.09 2.78
N SER A 383 -11.48 -14.79 3.82
CA SER A 383 -11.50 -13.46 4.42
C SER A 383 -10.64 -13.44 5.68
N VAL A 384 -9.78 -12.43 5.82
CA VAL A 384 -9.03 -12.18 7.05
C VAL A 384 -9.47 -10.83 7.61
N ARG A 385 -9.86 -10.81 8.88
CA ARG A 385 -10.41 -9.64 9.57
C ARG A 385 -9.68 -9.37 10.86
N LEU A 386 -9.76 -8.12 11.32
CA LEU A 386 -9.34 -7.75 12.67
C LEU A 386 -10.33 -8.35 13.70
N GLY A 387 -9.79 -9.06 14.67
CA GLY A 387 -10.50 -9.63 15.80
C GLY A 387 -10.26 -8.84 17.08
N SER A 388 -10.32 -9.52 18.24
CA SER A 388 -10.06 -8.92 19.53
C SER A 388 -8.58 -8.57 19.73
N ALA A 389 -8.30 -7.57 20.58
CA ALA A 389 -6.96 -7.19 20.99
C ALA A 389 -6.85 -7.11 22.52
N ALA A 390 -5.64 -7.27 23.05
CA ALA A 390 -5.38 -7.14 24.47
C ALA A 390 -3.99 -6.54 24.76
N ALA A 391 -3.91 -5.78 25.85
CA ALA A 391 -2.66 -5.22 26.33
C ALA A 391 -2.64 -5.15 27.85
N ASN A 392 -1.46 -5.03 28.43
CA ASN A 392 -1.27 -4.60 29.81
C ASN A 392 -0.72 -3.18 29.78
N LEU A 393 -1.48 -2.21 30.27
CA LEU A 393 -1.16 -0.78 30.24
C LEU A 393 -0.68 -0.29 31.60
N ALA A 394 0.27 0.63 31.60
CA ALA A 394 0.72 1.35 32.77
C ALA A 394 0.61 2.86 32.51
N PHE A 395 0.01 3.58 33.47
CA PHE A 395 -0.20 5.03 33.37
C PHE A 395 0.63 5.76 34.45
N GLY A 396 1.14 6.94 34.10
CA GLY A 396 1.78 7.84 35.05
C GLY A 396 3.16 7.42 35.57
N GLY A 397 3.75 6.32 35.07
CA GLY A 397 5.06 5.84 35.54
C GLY A 397 5.03 5.02 36.84
N GLY A 398 3.85 4.59 37.29
CA GLY A 398 3.68 3.61 38.36
C GLY A 398 4.14 2.19 37.92
N SER A 399 4.44 1.33 38.90
CA SER A 399 4.87 -0.06 38.64
C SER A 399 3.68 -1.01 38.39
N GLY A 400 2.44 -0.56 38.56
CA GLY A 400 1.23 -1.33 38.33
C GLY A 400 0.79 -1.30 36.89
N THR A 401 0.34 -2.46 36.34
CA THR A 401 -0.29 -2.56 35.03
C THR A 401 -1.77 -2.86 35.18
N VAL A 402 -2.57 -2.30 34.28
CA VAL A 402 -4.00 -2.54 34.17
C VAL A 402 -4.26 -3.30 32.88
N PRO A 403 -4.99 -4.42 32.93
CA PRO A 403 -5.36 -5.14 31.72
C PRO A 403 -6.32 -4.30 30.86
N ALA A 404 -6.05 -4.26 29.57
CA ALA A 404 -6.91 -3.68 28.54
C ALA A 404 -7.42 -4.82 27.64
N ALA A 405 -8.72 -4.91 27.47
CA ALA A 405 -9.37 -5.89 26.61
C ALA A 405 -10.23 -5.15 25.58
N CYS A 406 -9.96 -5.38 24.31
CA CYS A 406 -10.66 -4.75 23.19
C CYS A 406 -11.44 -5.84 22.44
N GLY A 407 -12.76 -5.66 22.29
CA GLY A 407 -13.59 -6.51 21.42
C GLY A 407 -13.18 -6.35 19.94
N ALA A 408 -13.59 -7.31 19.12
CA ALA A 408 -13.46 -7.16 17.67
C ALA A 408 -14.24 -5.92 17.18
N PRO A 409 -13.76 -5.22 16.14
CA PRO A 409 -14.47 -4.08 15.56
C PRO A 409 -15.88 -4.45 15.08
N SER A 410 -16.84 -3.54 15.27
CA SER A 410 -18.20 -3.68 14.76
C SER A 410 -18.63 -2.37 14.08
N PRO A 411 -18.96 -2.39 12.77
CA PRO A 411 -18.91 -3.57 11.86
C PRO A 411 -17.48 -4.12 11.71
N LYS A 412 -17.38 -5.32 11.15
CA LYS A 412 -16.09 -6.01 10.96
C LYS A 412 -15.17 -5.22 10.06
N VAL A 413 -13.88 -5.23 10.37
CA VAL A 413 -12.81 -4.63 9.54
C VAL A 413 -12.08 -5.74 8.80
N TYR A 414 -12.20 -5.73 7.49
CA TYR A 414 -11.53 -6.67 6.59
C TYR A 414 -10.12 -6.15 6.25
N LEU A 415 -9.13 -7.02 6.37
CA LEU A 415 -7.78 -6.79 5.84
C LEU A 415 -7.72 -7.27 4.40
N VAL A 416 -8.41 -8.38 4.11
CA VAL A 416 -8.50 -8.98 2.78
C VAL A 416 -9.71 -9.91 2.69
N ASP A 417 -10.24 -10.06 1.47
CA ASP A 417 -11.27 -11.05 1.12
C ASP A 417 -10.91 -11.66 -0.23
N ASN A 418 -10.01 -12.63 -0.19
CA ASN A 418 -9.33 -13.16 -1.37
C ASN A 418 -10.12 -14.30 -2.02
N PRO A 419 -10.28 -14.29 -3.33
CA PRO A 419 -10.75 -15.46 -4.06
C PRO A 419 -9.74 -16.62 -3.97
N VAL A 420 -10.26 -17.85 -3.90
CA VAL A 420 -9.47 -19.08 -3.97
C VAL A 420 -9.52 -19.62 -5.41
N THR A 421 -8.38 -19.63 -6.09
CA THR A 421 -8.25 -20.01 -7.51
C THR A 421 -7.49 -21.32 -7.70
#